data_967abe56d83689f42b37567d0185b31b
#
_entry.id   967abe56d83689f42b37567d0185b31b
#
_cell.length_a   1.000
_cell.length_b   1.000
_cell.length_c   1.000
_cell.angle_alpha   90.00
_cell.angle_beta   90.00
_cell.angle_gamma   90.00
#
_symmetry.space_group_name_H-M   'P 1'
#
loop_
_entity.id
_entity.type
_entity.pdbx_description
1 polymer ?
#
loop_
_entity_poly.entity_id
_entity_poly.type
_entity_poly.pdbx_seq_one_letter_code
_entity_poly.pdbx_strand_id
1 'polypeptide(L)'
;MKAPERLPSPPRLPPTAMGEGAAVRELDFAAFGAGTAPFQASEFTVEPGCTTDLDCHRVRECWLIVAGEGLLTYEGAQFPVRPRDVIYFDSDKAHQLHNTGRETLVAFSIWWPA
;
A
#
# COMPACT_ATOMS: atom_id res chain seq x y z
N MET A 1 1.28 -28.06 -26.75
CA MET A 1 1.80 -27.65 -25.44
C MET A 1 0.92 -26.58 -24.86
N LYS A 2 0.48 -26.74 -23.66
CA LYS A 2 -0.25 -25.67 -22.95
C LYS A 2 0.68 -24.57 -22.51
N ALA A 3 0.21 -23.31 -22.60
CA ALA A 3 0.90 -22.22 -21.93
C ALA A 3 0.90 -22.45 -20.41
N PRO A 4 1.95 -22.03 -19.69
CA PRO A 4 1.96 -22.11 -18.23
C PRO A 4 0.78 -21.33 -17.65
N GLU A 5 0.13 -21.93 -16.66
CA GLU A 5 -0.91 -21.24 -15.89
C GLU A 5 -0.26 -20.34 -14.86
N ARG A 6 -0.86 -19.17 -14.63
CA ARG A 6 -0.47 -18.34 -13.52
C ARG A 6 -1.00 -18.93 -12.22
N LEU A 7 -0.24 -18.76 -11.16
CA LEU A 7 -0.75 -19.06 -9.83
C LEU A 7 -1.91 -18.10 -9.53
N PRO A 8 -2.95 -18.58 -8.84
CA PRO A 8 -4.07 -17.72 -8.47
C PRO A 8 -3.60 -16.61 -7.55
N SER A 9 -4.27 -15.48 -7.64
CA SER A 9 -4.00 -14.28 -6.83
C SER A 9 -5.22 -13.98 -5.98
N PRO A 10 -5.05 -13.51 -4.74
CA PRO A 10 -6.19 -13.09 -3.93
C PRO A 10 -6.98 -12.00 -4.65
N PRO A 11 -8.32 -12.10 -4.66
CA PRO A 11 -9.14 -11.02 -5.23
C PRO A 11 -8.91 -9.72 -4.47
N ARG A 12 -9.11 -8.60 -5.14
CA ARG A 12 -9.08 -7.30 -4.51
C ARG A 12 -10.50 -6.86 -4.23
N LEU A 13 -10.75 -6.38 -3.02
CA LEU A 13 -12.03 -5.78 -2.66
C LEU A 13 -12.22 -4.46 -3.43
N PRO A 14 -13.47 -3.95 -3.53
CA PRO A 14 -13.72 -2.67 -4.17
C PRO A 14 -12.87 -1.55 -3.55
N PRO A 15 -12.45 -0.55 -4.35
CA PRO A 15 -11.57 0.51 -3.85
C PRO A 15 -12.28 1.39 -2.83
N THR A 16 -11.51 1.82 -1.83
CA THR A 16 -11.93 2.78 -0.81
C THR A 16 -11.03 4.01 -0.93
N ALA A 17 -11.60 5.20 -0.81
CA ALA A 17 -10.81 6.42 -0.83
C ALA A 17 -9.88 6.49 0.39
N MET A 18 -8.65 6.94 0.16
CA MET A 18 -7.69 7.21 1.22
C MET A 18 -7.06 8.60 1.07
N GLY A 19 -7.86 9.53 0.56
CA GLY A 19 -7.49 10.88 0.20
C GLY A 19 -7.97 11.21 -1.19
N GLU A 20 -7.96 12.50 -1.54
CA GLU A 20 -8.30 12.92 -2.90
C GLU A 20 -7.25 12.39 -3.89
N GLY A 21 -7.70 11.66 -4.91
CA GLY A 21 -6.81 11.05 -5.89
C GLY A 21 -6.01 9.87 -5.35
N ALA A 22 -6.37 9.33 -4.19
CA ALA A 22 -5.73 8.16 -3.61
C ALA A 22 -6.78 7.12 -3.23
N ALA A 23 -6.50 5.86 -3.51
CA ALA A 23 -7.45 4.77 -3.27
C ALA A 23 -6.71 3.50 -2.82
N VAL A 24 -7.39 2.72 -1.98
CA VAL A 24 -6.86 1.46 -1.47
C VAL A 24 -7.83 0.33 -1.77
N ARG A 25 -7.29 -0.82 -2.16
CA ARG A 25 -8.05 -2.07 -2.34
C ARG A 25 -7.43 -3.14 -1.47
N GLU A 26 -8.18 -3.65 -0.51
CA GLU A 26 -7.71 -4.76 0.31
C GLU A 26 -7.65 -6.06 -0.49
N LEU A 27 -6.70 -6.93 -0.17
CA LEU A 27 -6.61 -8.26 -0.73
C LEU A 27 -7.47 -9.20 0.10
N ASP A 28 -8.37 -9.94 -0.58
CA ASP A 28 -9.31 -10.83 0.08
C ASP A 28 -8.74 -12.24 0.16
N PHE A 29 -7.97 -12.52 1.21
CA PHE A 29 -7.39 -13.85 1.41
C PHE A 29 -8.46 -14.90 1.76
N ALA A 30 -9.54 -14.49 2.40
CA ALA A 30 -10.62 -15.43 2.76
C ALA A 30 -11.31 -15.98 1.52
N ALA A 31 -11.63 -15.13 0.53
CA ALA A 31 -12.20 -15.56 -0.74
C ALA A 31 -11.23 -16.40 -1.56
N PHE A 32 -9.94 -16.26 -1.31
CA PHE A 32 -8.91 -17.03 -1.97
C PHE A 32 -8.78 -18.45 -1.40
N GLY A 33 -9.44 -18.75 -0.28
CA GLY A 33 -9.39 -20.07 0.36
C GLY A 33 -8.13 -20.30 1.17
N ALA A 34 -7.36 -19.26 1.45
CA ALA A 34 -6.11 -19.39 2.20
C ALA A 34 -6.32 -19.54 3.71
N GLY A 35 -7.57 -19.54 4.19
CA GLY A 35 -7.86 -19.55 5.62
C GLY A 35 -7.52 -18.22 6.26
N THR A 36 -6.91 -18.26 7.42
CA THR A 36 -6.47 -17.06 8.13
C THR A 36 -5.00 -16.79 7.85
N ALA A 37 -4.70 -15.67 7.21
CA ALA A 37 -3.34 -15.18 7.10
C ALA A 37 -2.97 -14.44 8.41
N PRO A 38 -1.71 -14.52 8.87
CA PRO A 38 -1.28 -13.80 10.08
C PRO A 38 -1.11 -12.30 9.86
N PHE A 39 -1.40 -11.81 8.67
CA PHE A 39 -1.29 -10.42 8.29
C PHE A 39 -2.44 -10.07 7.33
N GLN A 40 -2.63 -8.78 7.12
CA GLN A 40 -3.51 -8.26 6.09
C GLN A 40 -2.68 -7.49 5.06
N ALA A 41 -3.23 -7.31 3.87
CA ALA A 41 -2.52 -6.62 2.81
C ALA A 41 -3.50 -5.87 1.90
N SER A 42 -2.99 -4.82 1.27
CA SER A 42 -3.72 -4.04 0.29
C SER A 42 -2.80 -3.53 -0.81
N GLU A 43 -3.41 -3.13 -1.91
CA GLU A 43 -2.74 -2.36 -2.95
C GLU A 43 -3.33 -0.96 -2.93
N PHE A 44 -2.50 0.07 -2.94
CA PHE A 44 -2.99 1.43 -3.01
C PHE A 44 -2.31 2.22 -4.13
N THR A 45 -3.02 3.23 -4.60
CA THR A 45 -2.56 4.09 -5.68
C THR A 45 -2.72 5.55 -5.27
N VAL A 46 -1.81 6.39 -5.74
CA VAL A 46 -1.87 7.84 -5.56
C VAL A 46 -1.62 8.49 -6.90
N GLU A 47 -2.57 9.28 -7.38
CA GLU A 47 -2.44 9.99 -8.65
C GLU A 47 -1.41 11.11 -8.56
N PRO A 48 -0.81 11.52 -9.70
CA PRO A 48 0.18 12.60 -9.71
C PRO A 48 -0.32 13.86 -9.02
N GLY A 49 0.51 14.43 -8.13
CA GLY A 49 0.19 15.64 -7.39
C GLY A 49 -0.76 15.45 -6.22
N CYS A 50 -1.26 14.24 -6.00
CA CYS A 50 -2.18 13.93 -4.91
C CYS A 50 -1.45 13.40 -3.68
N THR A 51 -2.13 13.44 -2.54
CA THR A 51 -1.58 13.07 -1.24
C THR A 51 -2.58 12.18 -0.50
N THR A 52 -2.09 11.13 0.14
CA THR A 52 -2.94 10.31 1.00
C THR A 52 -3.36 11.08 2.25
N ASP A 53 -4.45 10.64 2.87
CA ASP A 53 -4.81 11.15 4.19
C ASP A 53 -3.69 10.82 5.19
N LEU A 54 -3.55 11.66 6.20
CA LEU A 54 -2.61 11.39 7.29
C LEU A 54 -3.12 10.22 8.10
N ASP A 55 -2.34 9.16 8.18
CA ASP A 55 -2.69 7.94 8.89
C ASP A 55 -1.82 7.73 10.11
N CYS A 56 -2.44 7.22 11.18
CA CYS A 56 -1.76 6.86 12.40
C CYS A 56 -2.47 5.64 12.99
N HIS A 57 -1.84 4.49 12.93
CA HIS A 57 -2.46 3.22 13.32
C HIS A 57 -1.71 2.52 14.43
N ARG A 58 -2.46 1.71 15.18
CA ARG A 58 -1.89 0.81 16.18
C ARG A 58 -1.15 -0.36 15.55
N VAL A 59 -1.59 -0.82 14.38
CA VAL A 59 -0.93 -1.91 13.66
C VAL A 59 0.46 -1.50 13.20
N ARG A 60 1.33 -2.47 13.05
CA ARG A 60 2.61 -2.30 12.35
C ARG A 60 2.38 -2.53 10.87
N GLU A 61 3.11 -1.81 10.06
CA GLU A 61 2.87 -1.77 8.64
C GLU A 61 4.17 -1.74 7.85
N CYS A 62 4.14 -2.32 6.66
CA CYS A 62 5.27 -2.28 5.73
C CYS A 62 4.72 -1.97 4.34
N TRP A 63 5.36 -1.00 3.67
CA TRP A 63 5.03 -0.68 2.28
C TRP A 63 6.12 -1.20 1.34
N LEU A 64 5.68 -1.66 0.17
CA LEU A 64 6.56 -2.00 -0.95
C LEU A 64 6.16 -1.11 -2.12
N ILE A 65 7.05 -0.22 -2.53
CA ILE A 65 6.77 0.70 -3.65
C ILE A 65 6.99 -0.07 -4.96
N VAL A 66 5.96 -0.09 -5.80
CA VAL A 66 5.96 -0.84 -7.07
C VAL A 66 6.28 0.07 -8.24
N ALA A 67 5.62 1.23 -8.32
CA ALA A 67 5.75 2.15 -9.45
C ALA A 67 5.56 3.59 -8.97
N GLY A 68 6.18 4.52 -9.67
CA GLY A 68 6.07 5.94 -9.36
C GLY A 68 7.04 6.40 -8.29
N GLU A 69 7.06 7.69 -8.06
CA GLU A 69 7.93 8.35 -7.07
C GLU A 69 7.10 9.21 -6.14
N GLY A 70 7.53 9.35 -4.92
CA GLY A 70 6.80 10.14 -3.95
C GLY A 70 7.67 10.71 -2.85
N LEU A 71 7.03 11.49 -2.00
CA LEU A 71 7.62 12.04 -0.80
C LEU A 71 6.80 11.55 0.40
N LEU A 72 7.44 10.77 1.24
CA LEU A 72 6.84 10.23 2.47
C LEU A 72 7.09 11.20 3.60
N THR A 73 6.04 11.60 4.31
CA THR A 73 6.15 12.28 5.59
C THR A 73 5.92 11.26 6.69
N TYR A 74 6.92 11.06 7.54
CA TYR A 74 6.88 10.11 8.64
C TYR A 74 7.31 10.81 9.92
N GLU A 75 6.39 10.97 10.86
CA GLU A 75 6.62 11.69 12.13
C GLU A 75 7.25 13.07 11.92
N GLY A 76 6.76 13.81 10.93
CA GLY A 76 7.20 15.17 10.63
C GLY A 76 8.47 15.27 9.80
N ALA A 77 9.16 14.17 9.54
CA ALA A 77 10.32 14.14 8.67
C ALA A 77 9.93 13.67 7.27
N GLN A 78 10.63 14.12 6.23
CA GLN A 78 10.31 13.79 4.86
C GLN A 78 11.40 12.95 4.22
N PHE A 79 10.98 11.93 3.47
CA PHE A 79 11.86 10.96 2.82
C PHE A 79 11.37 10.70 1.40
N PRO A 80 12.24 10.79 0.37
CA PRO A 80 11.85 10.38 -0.96
C PRO A 80 11.65 8.86 -1.03
N VAL A 81 10.67 8.42 -1.81
CA VAL A 81 10.42 7.01 -2.08
C VAL A 81 10.37 6.76 -3.58
N ARG A 82 10.78 5.57 -3.99
CA ARG A 82 10.86 5.16 -5.39
C ARG A 82 10.64 3.65 -5.50
N PRO A 83 10.44 3.12 -6.72
CA PRO A 83 10.22 1.68 -6.89
C PRO A 83 11.31 0.83 -6.25
N ARG A 84 10.88 -0.27 -5.64
CA ARG A 84 11.68 -1.25 -4.90
C ARG A 84 12.05 -0.84 -3.49
N ASP A 85 11.66 0.36 -3.05
CA ASP A 85 11.79 0.71 -1.64
C ASP A 85 10.84 -0.12 -0.78
N VAL A 86 11.33 -0.56 0.36
CA VAL A 86 10.57 -1.23 1.40
C VAL A 86 10.63 -0.38 2.65
N ILE A 87 9.47 0.03 3.17
CA ILE A 87 9.38 0.97 4.28
C ILE A 87 8.61 0.35 5.42
N TYR A 88 9.18 0.36 6.61
CA TYR A 88 8.54 -0.15 7.81
C TYR A 88 8.04 0.99 8.69
N PHE A 89 6.81 0.85 9.20
CA PHE A 89 6.19 1.81 10.10
C PHE A 89 5.89 1.15 11.44
N ASP A 90 6.40 1.73 12.52
CA ASP A 90 6.04 1.33 13.87
C ASP A 90 4.60 1.72 14.21
N SER A 91 4.07 1.09 15.26
CA SER A 91 2.74 1.41 15.80
C SER A 91 2.64 2.89 16.19
N ASP A 92 1.46 3.47 15.94
CA ASP A 92 1.11 4.82 16.37
C ASP A 92 2.04 5.91 15.84
N LYS A 93 2.64 5.69 14.67
CA LYS A 93 3.47 6.68 13.98
C LYS A 93 2.74 7.24 12.78
N ALA A 94 2.61 8.56 12.74
CA ALA A 94 1.91 9.26 11.66
C ALA A 94 2.69 9.20 10.35
N HIS A 95 2.00 8.89 9.25
CA HIS A 95 2.60 8.84 7.93
C HIS A 95 1.63 9.30 6.85
N GLN A 96 2.18 9.88 5.78
CA GLN A 96 1.43 10.43 4.66
C GLN A 96 2.31 10.39 3.42
N LEU A 97 1.73 10.05 2.28
CA LEU A 97 2.48 9.93 1.03
C LEU A 97 1.95 10.90 -0.02
N HIS A 98 2.85 11.68 -0.60
CA HIS A 98 2.56 12.59 -1.71
C HIS A 98 3.23 12.06 -2.98
N ASN A 99 2.47 12.00 -4.09
CA ASN A 99 3.02 11.63 -5.38
C ASN A 99 3.69 12.84 -6.04
N THR A 100 5.02 12.80 -6.15
CA THR A 100 5.82 13.86 -6.76
C THR A 100 6.14 13.60 -8.24
N GLY A 101 5.76 12.43 -8.74
CA GLY A 101 6.06 12.01 -10.11
C GLY A 101 4.98 12.38 -11.11
N ARG A 102 5.12 11.84 -12.32
CA ARG A 102 4.20 12.07 -13.44
C ARG A 102 3.29 10.89 -13.73
N GLU A 103 3.54 9.76 -13.09
CA GLU A 103 2.72 8.56 -13.24
C GLU A 103 2.04 8.21 -11.93
N THR A 104 1.03 7.36 -11.98
CA THR A 104 0.36 6.85 -10.79
C THR A 104 1.37 6.13 -9.92
N LEU A 105 1.44 6.51 -8.64
CA LEU A 105 2.23 5.79 -7.65
C LEU A 105 1.44 4.56 -7.22
N VAL A 106 2.10 3.40 -7.21
CA VAL A 106 1.49 2.13 -6.82
C VAL A 106 2.35 1.50 -5.74
N ALA A 107 1.70 1.07 -4.66
CA ALA A 107 2.38 0.40 -3.57
C ALA A 107 1.51 -0.72 -3.00
N PHE A 108 2.16 -1.72 -2.40
CA PHE A 108 1.50 -2.68 -1.54
C PHE A 108 1.76 -2.34 -0.10
N SER A 109 0.74 -2.51 0.73
CA SER A 109 0.82 -2.37 2.17
C SER A 109 0.52 -3.72 2.82
N ILE A 110 1.32 -4.09 3.79
CA ILE A 110 1.14 -5.30 4.61
C ILE A 110 1.11 -4.84 6.05
N TRP A 111 0.09 -5.27 6.82
CA TRP A 111 0.02 -4.86 8.22
C TRP A 111 -0.42 -6.02 9.11
N TRP A 112 -0.05 -5.94 10.39
CA TRP A 112 -0.30 -6.96 11.39
C TRP A 112 -0.41 -6.32 12.76
N PRO A 113 -1.03 -7.00 13.73
CA PRO A 113 -1.16 -6.46 15.10
C PRO A 113 0.19 -6.14 15.73
N ALA A 114 0.19 -5.08 16.49
CA ALA A 114 1.38 -4.65 17.22
C ALA A 114 1.64 -5.55 18.43
#